data_85fdd47ce1f475aaa55028a86eb06aaf
#
_entry.id   85fdd47ce1f475aaa55028a86eb06aaf
#
_cell.length_a   1.000
_cell.length_b   1.000
_cell.length_c   1.000
_cell.angle_alpha   90.00
_cell.angle_beta   90.00
_cell.angle_gamma   90.00
#
_symmetry.space_group_name_H-M   'P 1'
#
loop_
_entity.id
_entity.type
_entity.pdbx_description
1 polymer ?
#
loop_
_entity_poly.entity_id
_entity_poly.type
_entity_poly.pdbx_seq_one_letter_code
_entity_poly.pdbx_strand_id
1 'polypeptide(L)'
;GGDTWHGSYPCYHTQGQDMVNVMNALKPDAMTFHWEFTLGSDRVAEIVEGLPFAALGQNIFDAEWDEPAELFKPYKFFERGGAKVAVIGQAFPYMPIANPGWMFPEYSFGIRDENMQAMVDEVRAAGADLVVVLSHNGFDVDKKMAGKVQGIDVILSGHTHDALPEPVLVGKTHIIASGSNGKFVSRVDLDVRDGQLMGLRHKLIPVFSDVIAPDPAVAQLIDAERAPFKAQLAEVIGKTDTLLYRRGNFNGTWDDLICDALLSEREADIAMSPGVRW
;
A
#
# COMPACT_ATOMS: atom_id res chain seq x y z
N GLY A 1 -2.54 -3.17 -0.22
CA GLY A 1 -1.86 -2.72 0.96
C GLY A 1 -1.30 -1.31 0.86
N GLY A 2 -2.10 -0.25 0.66
CA GLY A 2 -1.61 1.11 0.44
C GLY A 2 -1.13 1.37 -0.99
N ASP A 3 -0.80 2.63 -1.29
CA ASP A 3 -0.43 3.10 -2.64
C ASP A 3 -1.52 2.84 -3.68
N THR A 4 -2.77 2.92 -3.26
CA THR A 4 -3.91 2.56 -4.13
C THR A 4 -4.28 3.70 -5.06
N TRP A 5 -4.33 4.94 -4.54
CA TRP A 5 -4.60 6.14 -5.31
C TRP A 5 -3.59 7.23 -5.01
N HIS A 6 -2.87 7.67 -6.00
CA HIS A 6 -1.91 8.75 -5.95
C HIS A 6 -1.59 9.25 -7.37
N GLY A 7 -0.94 10.35 -7.50
CA GLY A 7 -0.33 11.07 -8.59
C GLY A 7 -0.47 10.67 -10.08
N SER A 8 -1.29 9.74 -10.48
CA SER A 8 -1.59 9.54 -11.91
C SER A 8 -2.45 10.69 -12.44
N TYR A 9 -2.38 10.98 -13.72
CA TYR A 9 -3.13 12.09 -14.31
C TYR A 9 -4.65 12.02 -14.04
N PRO A 10 -5.36 10.89 -14.27
CA PRO A 10 -6.76 10.77 -13.87
C PRO A 10 -6.97 10.94 -12.37
N CYS A 11 -6.20 10.24 -11.56
CA CYS A 11 -6.33 10.29 -10.10
C CYS A 11 -6.16 11.71 -9.53
N TYR A 12 -5.20 12.48 -10.05
CA TYR A 12 -5.02 13.89 -9.68
C TYR A 12 -6.27 14.72 -9.99
N HIS A 13 -6.84 14.59 -11.18
CA HIS A 13 -8.01 15.36 -11.61
C HIS A 13 -9.32 14.90 -10.96
N THR A 14 -9.45 13.62 -10.63
CA THR A 14 -10.62 13.07 -9.93
C THR A 14 -10.49 13.12 -8.41
N GLN A 15 -9.34 13.60 -7.89
CA GLN A 15 -9.03 13.56 -6.46
C GLN A 15 -9.20 12.14 -5.89
N GLY A 16 -8.68 11.14 -6.62
CA GLY A 16 -8.71 9.74 -6.23
C GLY A 16 -10.02 8.99 -6.50
N GLN A 17 -11.08 9.67 -6.95
CA GLN A 17 -12.39 9.04 -7.11
C GLN A 17 -12.40 7.90 -8.13
N ASP A 18 -11.64 8.01 -9.22
CA ASP A 18 -11.45 6.95 -10.22
C ASP A 18 -10.98 5.64 -9.59
N MET A 19 -9.96 5.71 -8.72
CA MET A 19 -9.42 4.55 -8.03
C MET A 19 -10.35 4.03 -6.94
N VAL A 20 -11.05 4.91 -6.22
CA VAL A 20 -12.08 4.53 -5.25
C VAL A 20 -13.19 3.72 -5.94
N ASN A 21 -13.65 4.16 -7.12
CA ASN A 21 -14.65 3.44 -7.89
C ASN A 21 -14.17 2.03 -8.31
N VAL A 22 -12.91 1.92 -8.75
CA VAL A 22 -12.30 0.62 -9.09
C VAL A 22 -12.16 -0.27 -7.84
N MET A 23 -11.72 0.27 -6.71
CA MET A 23 -11.62 -0.49 -5.44
C MET A 23 -12.99 -0.97 -4.97
N ASN A 24 -14.03 -0.16 -5.11
CA ASN A 24 -15.40 -0.56 -4.80
C ASN A 24 -15.89 -1.70 -5.69
N ALA A 25 -15.48 -1.75 -6.96
CA ALA A 25 -15.77 -2.86 -7.87
C ALA A 25 -15.01 -4.14 -7.49
N LEU A 26 -13.74 -4.01 -7.05
CA LEU A 26 -12.90 -5.14 -6.59
C LEU A 26 -13.35 -5.71 -5.24
N LYS A 27 -14.02 -4.91 -4.40
CA LYS A 27 -14.56 -5.30 -3.09
C LYS A 27 -13.53 -5.98 -2.17
N PRO A 28 -12.39 -5.35 -1.85
CA PRO A 28 -11.48 -5.91 -0.88
C PRO A 28 -12.12 -5.98 0.51
N ASP A 29 -11.63 -6.85 1.38
CA ASP A 29 -12.06 -6.91 2.78
C ASP A 29 -11.49 -5.77 3.63
N ALA A 30 -10.23 -5.39 3.36
CA ALA A 30 -9.52 -4.33 4.08
C ALA A 30 -8.43 -3.68 3.21
N MET A 31 -8.04 -2.46 3.58
CA MET A 31 -6.86 -1.76 3.07
C MET A 31 -6.10 -1.05 4.20
N THR A 32 -4.86 -0.67 3.91
CA THR A 32 -4.05 0.27 4.70
C THR A 32 -3.54 1.41 3.80
N PHE A 33 -2.70 2.31 4.29
CA PHE A 33 -2.44 3.60 3.66
C PHE A 33 -0.96 3.90 3.43
N HIS A 34 -0.70 4.77 2.42
CA HIS A 34 0.54 5.47 2.18
C HIS A 34 0.29 6.78 1.42
N TRP A 35 0.41 6.79 0.07
CA TRP A 35 0.25 7.98 -0.77
C TRP A 35 -1.17 8.54 -0.78
N GLU A 36 -2.13 7.83 -0.25
CA GLU A 36 -3.52 8.26 -0.13
C GLU A 36 -3.63 9.63 0.55
N PHE A 37 -2.76 9.90 1.52
CA PHE A 37 -2.73 11.18 2.26
C PHE A 37 -2.24 12.38 1.43
N THR A 38 -1.64 12.16 0.25
CA THR A 38 -1.22 13.25 -0.63
C THR A 38 -2.37 14.03 -1.25
N LEU A 39 -3.61 13.52 -1.13
CA LEU A 39 -4.82 14.24 -1.52
C LEU A 39 -5.30 15.26 -0.47
N GLY A 40 -4.65 15.32 0.69
CA GLY A 40 -5.04 16.14 1.83
C GLY A 40 -5.98 15.43 2.80
N SER A 41 -5.94 15.85 4.07
CA SER A 41 -6.67 15.21 5.17
C SER A 41 -8.18 15.15 4.94
N ASP A 42 -8.79 16.28 4.51
CA ASP A 42 -10.23 16.35 4.26
C ASP A 42 -10.68 15.34 3.22
N ARG A 43 -9.92 15.24 2.12
CA ARG A 43 -10.28 14.31 1.04
C ARG A 43 -10.10 12.85 1.46
N VAL A 44 -9.08 12.55 2.23
CA VAL A 44 -8.88 11.21 2.81
C VAL A 44 -10.03 10.85 3.73
N ALA A 45 -10.46 11.77 4.59
CA ALA A 45 -11.58 11.55 5.48
C ALA A 45 -12.87 11.26 4.70
N GLU A 46 -13.21 12.08 3.72
CA GLU A 46 -14.37 11.86 2.84
C GLU A 46 -14.36 10.49 2.17
N ILE A 47 -13.20 10.09 1.63
CA ILE A 47 -13.04 8.78 0.98
C ILE A 47 -13.24 7.66 2.01
N VAL A 48 -12.55 7.70 3.16
CA VAL A 48 -12.57 6.65 4.18
C VAL A 48 -13.97 6.43 4.73
N GLU A 49 -14.72 7.50 4.99
CA GLU A 49 -16.12 7.43 5.45
C GLU A 49 -17.04 6.78 4.42
N GLY A 50 -16.74 6.93 3.13
CA GLY A 50 -17.51 6.37 2.02
C GLY A 50 -17.14 4.95 1.61
N LEU A 51 -16.05 4.36 2.13
CA LEU A 51 -15.60 3.03 1.75
C LEU A 51 -16.50 1.91 2.29
N PRO A 52 -16.93 0.94 1.48
CA PRO A 52 -17.72 -0.21 1.92
C PRO A 52 -16.89 -1.31 2.60
N PHE A 53 -15.58 -1.14 2.70
CA PHE A 53 -14.64 -2.07 3.30
C PHE A 53 -13.77 -1.39 4.37
N ALA A 54 -13.00 -2.17 5.14
CA ALA A 54 -12.23 -1.63 6.24
C ALA A 54 -10.99 -0.88 5.77
N ALA A 55 -10.85 0.36 6.21
CA ALA A 55 -9.64 1.18 6.08
C ALA A 55 -8.92 1.17 7.44
N LEU A 56 -7.76 0.50 7.53
CA LEU A 56 -7.09 0.13 8.77
C LEU A 56 -5.73 0.81 8.92
N GLY A 57 -5.45 1.35 10.12
CA GLY A 57 -4.17 1.97 10.42
C GLY A 57 -3.97 2.18 11.93
N GLN A 58 -3.31 1.23 12.60
CA GLN A 58 -3.05 1.31 14.04
C GLN A 58 -2.01 2.38 14.41
N ASN A 59 -1.24 2.85 13.43
CA ASN A 59 -0.15 3.80 13.58
C ASN A 59 -0.45 5.19 13.01
N ILE A 60 -1.73 5.50 12.79
CA ILE A 60 -2.20 6.83 12.40
C ILE A 60 -2.78 7.50 13.64
N PHE A 61 -2.17 8.61 14.06
CA PHE A 61 -2.48 9.30 15.29
C PHE A 61 -2.87 10.75 14.99
N ASP A 62 -3.66 11.34 15.86
CA ASP A 62 -3.85 12.78 15.90
C ASP A 62 -2.51 13.46 16.21
N ALA A 63 -2.17 14.51 15.45
CA ALA A 63 -0.87 15.17 15.57
C ALA A 63 -0.78 16.09 16.80
N GLU A 64 -1.91 16.59 17.32
CA GLU A 64 -1.96 17.49 18.46
C GLU A 64 -1.90 16.72 19.79
N TRP A 65 -2.65 15.60 19.88
CA TRP A 65 -2.85 14.88 21.14
C TRP A 65 -2.02 13.61 21.26
N ASP A 66 -1.42 13.13 20.16
CA ASP A 66 -0.72 11.84 20.04
C ASP A 66 -1.59 10.65 20.48
N GLU A 67 -2.89 10.73 20.19
CA GLU A 67 -3.88 9.69 20.41
C GLU A 67 -4.26 9.03 19.09
N PRO A 68 -4.73 7.77 19.07
CA PRO A 68 -5.19 7.12 17.85
C PRO A 68 -6.25 7.96 17.12
N ALA A 69 -6.06 8.25 15.84
CA ALA A 69 -7.00 9.03 15.06
C ALA A 69 -8.30 8.25 14.86
N GLU A 70 -9.44 8.79 15.34
CA GLU A 70 -10.74 8.09 15.42
C GLU A 70 -11.25 7.58 14.07
N LEU A 71 -10.89 8.27 12.98
CA LEU A 71 -11.29 7.93 11.62
C LEU A 71 -10.77 6.55 11.19
N PHE A 72 -9.57 6.18 11.63
CA PHE A 72 -8.89 4.97 11.20
C PHE A 72 -9.00 3.87 12.25
N LYS A 73 -9.71 2.80 11.89
CA LYS A 73 -9.78 1.65 12.80
C LYS A 73 -8.43 0.96 12.86
N PRO A 74 -7.92 0.60 14.05
CA PRO A 74 -6.64 -0.11 14.17
C PRO A 74 -6.71 -1.53 13.60
N TYR A 75 -7.84 -2.21 13.76
CA TYR A 75 -8.05 -3.57 13.29
C TYR A 75 -9.52 -3.88 12.99
N LYS A 76 -9.76 -5.02 12.32
CA LYS A 76 -11.09 -5.61 12.12
C LYS A 76 -11.02 -7.13 12.21
N PHE A 77 -12.07 -7.72 12.79
CA PHE A 77 -12.24 -9.18 12.79
C PHE A 77 -12.99 -9.67 11.55
N PHE A 78 -12.57 -10.82 11.07
CA PHE A 78 -13.20 -11.55 9.97
C PHE A 78 -13.35 -13.02 10.34
N GLU A 79 -14.49 -13.61 10.00
CA GLU A 79 -14.70 -15.06 10.09
C GLU A 79 -14.33 -15.68 8.74
N ARG A 80 -13.35 -16.57 8.73
CA ARG A 80 -12.89 -17.26 7.53
C ARG A 80 -12.59 -18.71 7.85
N GLY A 81 -13.29 -19.64 7.13
CA GLY A 81 -13.08 -21.09 7.32
C GLY A 81 -13.35 -21.59 8.74
N GLY A 82 -14.17 -20.89 9.52
CA GLY A 82 -14.45 -21.20 10.91
C GLY A 82 -13.42 -20.65 11.91
N ALA A 83 -12.42 -19.92 11.43
CA ALA A 83 -11.44 -19.24 12.28
C ALA A 83 -11.76 -17.72 12.40
N LYS A 84 -11.56 -17.17 13.60
CA LYS A 84 -11.65 -15.75 13.89
C LYS A 84 -10.32 -15.08 13.60
N VAL A 85 -10.26 -14.33 12.50
CA VAL A 85 -9.05 -13.66 12.01
C VAL A 85 -9.09 -12.17 12.36
N ALA A 86 -8.11 -11.69 13.12
CA ALA A 86 -7.89 -10.27 13.31
C ALA A 86 -6.96 -9.74 12.22
N VAL A 87 -7.37 -8.71 11.50
CA VAL A 87 -6.52 -7.98 10.56
C VAL A 87 -6.20 -6.61 11.16
N ILE A 88 -4.93 -6.34 11.45
CA ILE A 88 -4.43 -5.08 12.00
C ILE A 88 -3.80 -4.30 10.84
N GLY A 89 -4.15 -3.01 10.69
CA GLY A 89 -3.56 -2.15 9.66
C GLY A 89 -2.29 -1.47 10.14
N GLN A 90 -1.31 -1.37 9.25
CA GLN A 90 -0.05 -0.65 9.47
C GLN A 90 0.22 0.23 8.26
N ALA A 91 -0.08 1.52 8.37
CA ALA A 91 0.19 2.51 7.34
C ALA A 91 1.69 2.80 7.22
N PHE A 92 2.10 3.41 6.09
CA PHE A 92 3.48 3.81 5.89
C PHE A 92 3.97 4.74 7.01
N PRO A 93 5.05 4.37 7.74
CA PRO A 93 5.41 5.07 8.96
C PRO A 93 6.19 6.36 8.73
N TYR A 94 6.80 6.53 7.54
CA TYR A 94 7.67 7.65 7.23
C TYR A 94 6.98 8.77 6.43
N MET A 95 5.65 8.87 6.52
CA MET A 95 4.87 9.93 5.86
C MET A 95 5.45 11.33 6.09
N PRO A 96 5.81 11.74 7.33
CA PRO A 96 6.34 13.08 7.59
C PRO A 96 7.72 13.35 7.01
N ILE A 97 8.45 12.30 6.61
CA ILE A 97 9.77 12.41 5.98
C ILE A 97 9.63 12.45 4.45
N ALA A 98 8.68 11.66 3.93
CA ALA A 98 8.49 11.48 2.49
C ALA A 98 7.67 12.59 1.83
N ASN A 99 6.84 13.30 2.62
CA ASN A 99 5.90 14.29 2.12
C ASN A 99 5.91 15.57 2.95
N PRO A 100 5.56 16.73 2.35
CA PRO A 100 5.37 17.96 3.10
C PRO A 100 4.27 17.84 4.15
N GLY A 101 4.55 18.23 5.40
CA GLY A 101 3.62 18.10 6.52
C GLY A 101 2.29 18.86 6.36
N TRP A 102 2.25 19.89 5.48
CA TRP A 102 1.02 20.61 5.19
C TRP A 102 -0.06 19.78 4.44
N MET A 103 0.31 18.61 3.89
CA MET A 103 -0.64 17.72 3.21
C MET A 103 -1.56 16.97 4.19
N PHE A 104 -1.10 16.76 5.42
CA PHE A 104 -1.85 16.02 6.46
C PHE A 104 -1.49 16.55 7.87
N PRO A 105 -1.72 17.84 8.13
CA PRO A 105 -1.26 18.48 9.37
C PRO A 105 -1.93 17.91 10.63
N GLU A 106 -3.10 17.26 10.48
CA GLU A 106 -3.86 16.67 11.58
C GLU A 106 -3.33 15.29 12.02
N TYR A 107 -2.45 14.67 11.21
CA TYR A 107 -2.03 13.29 11.46
C TYR A 107 -0.54 13.16 11.72
N SER A 108 -0.18 12.29 12.65
CA SER A 108 1.17 11.81 12.90
C SER A 108 1.26 10.30 12.60
N PHE A 109 2.47 9.88 12.25
CA PHE A 109 2.77 8.51 11.82
C PHE A 109 4.04 8.01 12.54
N GLY A 110 4.25 6.71 12.51
CA GLY A 110 5.44 6.08 13.04
C GLY A 110 5.34 4.56 12.92
N ILE A 111 6.43 3.84 13.19
CA ILE A 111 6.39 2.37 13.23
C ILE A 111 5.51 1.91 14.40
N ARG A 112 5.67 2.51 15.57
CA ARG A 112 4.87 2.29 16.78
C ARG A 112 4.79 0.81 17.17
N ASP A 113 5.94 0.16 17.33
CA ASP A 113 6.05 -1.27 17.70
C ASP A 113 5.29 -1.60 18.98
N GLU A 114 5.33 -0.71 19.98
CA GLU A 114 4.67 -0.89 21.28
C GLU A 114 3.15 -0.88 21.13
N ASN A 115 2.62 0.04 20.30
CA ASN A 115 1.20 0.08 20.00
C ASN A 115 0.76 -1.14 19.19
N MET A 116 1.59 -1.60 18.23
CA MET A 116 1.32 -2.85 17.51
C MET A 116 1.25 -4.04 18.48
N GLN A 117 2.16 -4.14 19.45
CA GLN A 117 2.10 -5.20 20.47
C GLN A 117 0.80 -5.12 21.29
N ALA A 118 0.42 -3.92 21.74
CA ALA A 118 -0.83 -3.72 22.48
C ALA A 118 -2.05 -4.16 21.66
N MET A 119 -2.10 -3.84 20.36
CA MET A 119 -3.18 -4.28 19.47
C MET A 119 -3.20 -5.81 19.29
N VAL A 120 -2.02 -6.44 19.14
CA VAL A 120 -1.91 -7.91 19.06
C VAL A 120 -2.43 -8.56 20.33
N ASP A 121 -2.02 -8.06 21.51
CA ASP A 121 -2.47 -8.59 22.81
C ASP A 121 -3.98 -8.43 22.99
N GLU A 122 -4.53 -7.27 22.59
CA GLU A 122 -5.96 -6.98 22.65
C GLU A 122 -6.77 -7.95 21.78
N VAL A 123 -6.39 -8.11 20.50
CA VAL A 123 -7.15 -8.99 19.60
C VAL A 123 -7.03 -10.46 19.99
N ARG A 124 -5.87 -10.89 20.55
CA ARG A 124 -5.72 -12.24 21.11
C ARG A 124 -6.60 -12.45 22.35
N ALA A 125 -6.65 -11.47 23.26
CA ALA A 125 -7.54 -11.51 24.42
C ALA A 125 -9.04 -11.53 24.01
N ALA A 126 -9.37 -10.88 22.88
CA ALA A 126 -10.70 -10.93 22.28
C ALA A 126 -10.98 -12.24 21.51
N GLY A 127 -10.08 -13.20 21.53
CA GLY A 127 -10.27 -14.55 20.97
C GLY A 127 -9.94 -14.66 19.50
N ALA A 128 -8.97 -13.89 18.98
CA ALA A 128 -8.46 -14.10 17.62
C ALA A 128 -7.69 -15.43 17.54
N ASP A 129 -8.10 -16.30 16.63
CA ASP A 129 -7.37 -17.51 16.25
C ASP A 129 -6.12 -17.18 15.44
N LEU A 130 -6.24 -16.19 14.56
CA LEU A 130 -5.14 -15.68 13.73
C LEU A 130 -5.02 -14.15 13.84
N VAL A 131 -3.76 -13.67 13.84
CA VAL A 131 -3.43 -12.25 13.72
C VAL A 131 -2.65 -12.02 12.43
N VAL A 132 -3.25 -11.24 11.55
CA VAL A 132 -2.68 -10.81 10.27
C VAL A 132 -2.41 -9.32 10.32
N VAL A 133 -1.21 -8.90 10.01
CA VAL A 133 -0.87 -7.48 9.82
C VAL A 133 -0.90 -7.16 8.33
N LEU A 134 -1.76 -6.23 7.95
CA LEU A 134 -1.77 -5.65 6.61
C LEU A 134 -0.87 -4.42 6.63
N SER A 135 0.34 -4.54 6.09
CA SER A 135 1.42 -3.57 6.29
C SER A 135 1.83 -2.84 5.02
N HIS A 136 2.14 -1.55 5.18
CA HIS A 136 2.85 -0.73 4.20
C HIS A 136 4.18 -0.18 4.73
N ASN A 137 4.78 -0.84 5.73
CA ASN A 137 6.10 -0.47 6.27
C ASN A 137 7.26 -0.65 5.27
N GLY A 138 7.12 -1.61 4.37
CA GLY A 138 8.22 -2.17 3.59
C GLY A 138 8.83 -3.42 4.22
N PHE A 139 9.38 -4.29 3.39
CA PHE A 139 9.85 -5.62 3.78
C PHE A 139 10.87 -5.63 4.93
N ASP A 140 11.88 -4.75 4.86
CA ASP A 140 12.93 -4.70 5.88
C ASP A 140 12.42 -4.24 7.25
N VAL A 141 11.48 -3.29 7.27
CA VAL A 141 10.84 -2.81 8.50
C VAL A 141 9.91 -3.87 9.05
N ASP A 142 9.12 -4.54 8.20
CA ASP A 142 8.26 -5.65 8.60
C ASP A 142 9.05 -6.83 9.18
N LYS A 143 10.22 -7.12 8.60
CA LYS A 143 11.13 -8.13 9.14
C LYS A 143 11.63 -7.79 10.54
N LYS A 144 11.93 -6.52 10.80
CA LYS A 144 12.31 -6.04 12.14
C LYS A 144 11.13 -6.09 13.10
N MET A 145 9.94 -5.67 12.65
CA MET A 145 8.71 -5.72 13.45
C MET A 145 8.37 -7.16 13.85
N ALA A 146 8.43 -8.12 12.92
CA ALA A 146 8.22 -9.54 13.20
C ALA A 146 9.20 -10.11 14.24
N GLY A 147 10.40 -9.55 14.35
CA GLY A 147 11.38 -9.93 15.37
C GLY A 147 11.13 -9.31 16.76
N LYS A 148 10.36 -8.22 16.83
CA LYS A 148 10.08 -7.47 18.05
C LYS A 148 8.71 -7.79 18.63
N VAL A 149 7.67 -7.75 17.80
CA VAL A 149 6.27 -7.95 18.19
C VAL A 149 5.93 -9.43 18.22
N GLN A 150 5.42 -9.90 19.32
CA GLN A 150 5.05 -11.30 19.50
C GLN A 150 3.57 -11.52 19.18
N GLY A 151 3.23 -12.70 18.68
CA GLY A 151 1.83 -13.08 18.47
C GLY A 151 1.25 -12.75 17.09
N ILE A 152 2.03 -12.19 16.17
CA ILE A 152 1.66 -12.04 14.76
C ILE A 152 1.89 -13.37 14.04
N ASP A 153 0.90 -13.87 13.30
CA ASP A 153 1.03 -15.10 12.49
C ASP A 153 1.53 -14.76 11.06
N VAL A 154 0.95 -13.73 10.44
CA VAL A 154 1.25 -13.35 9.05
C VAL A 154 1.36 -11.85 8.92
N ILE A 155 2.36 -11.37 8.19
CA ILE A 155 2.46 -10.00 7.70
C ILE A 155 2.30 -10.00 6.18
N LEU A 156 1.29 -9.29 5.69
CA LEU A 156 1.11 -8.98 4.27
C LEU A 156 1.81 -7.65 3.99
N SER A 157 3.04 -7.74 3.53
CA SER A 157 3.95 -6.60 3.35
C SER A 157 3.75 -5.89 2.01
N GLY A 158 3.81 -4.57 2.03
CA GLY A 158 3.78 -3.69 0.86
C GLY A 158 4.95 -2.72 0.82
N HIS A 159 4.86 -1.66 0.02
CA HIS A 159 5.78 -0.54 -0.12
C HIS A 159 7.05 -0.82 -0.95
N THR A 160 7.87 -1.79 -0.57
CA THR A 160 9.18 -2.03 -1.23
C THR A 160 9.09 -2.77 -2.57
N HIS A 161 7.87 -3.11 -3.00
CA HIS A 161 7.59 -3.78 -4.28
C HIS A 161 8.26 -5.15 -4.43
N ASP A 162 8.68 -5.77 -3.33
CA ASP A 162 9.25 -7.11 -3.35
C ASP A 162 8.22 -8.15 -3.79
N ALA A 163 8.63 -9.06 -4.64
CA ALA A 163 7.84 -10.22 -5.06
C ALA A 163 8.50 -11.48 -4.48
N LEU A 164 8.02 -11.92 -3.32
CA LEU A 164 8.58 -13.07 -2.62
C LEU A 164 7.97 -14.36 -3.17
N PRO A 165 8.76 -15.25 -3.81
CA PRO A 165 8.25 -16.53 -4.29
C PRO A 165 7.77 -17.43 -3.15
N GLU A 166 8.39 -17.30 -1.98
CA GLU A 166 8.06 -18.01 -0.76
C GLU A 166 8.03 -17.06 0.45
N PRO A 167 7.22 -17.35 1.47
CA PRO A 167 7.19 -16.55 2.69
C PRO A 167 8.52 -16.56 3.42
N VAL A 168 8.89 -15.42 3.98
CA VAL A 168 10.06 -15.32 4.88
C VAL A 168 9.58 -15.51 6.31
N LEU A 169 10.16 -16.48 7.01
CA LEU A 169 9.82 -16.79 8.41
C LEU A 169 10.77 -16.03 9.36
N VAL A 170 10.19 -15.26 10.27
CA VAL A 170 10.91 -14.61 11.38
C VAL A 170 10.27 -15.04 12.70
N GLY A 171 10.98 -15.84 13.48
CA GLY A 171 10.38 -16.48 14.65
C GLY A 171 9.22 -17.40 14.24
N LYS A 172 7.99 -17.00 14.57
CA LYS A 172 6.75 -17.69 14.16
C LYS A 172 5.94 -16.91 13.11
N THR A 173 6.37 -15.72 12.74
CA THR A 173 5.65 -14.83 11.83
C THR A 173 6.08 -15.07 10.39
N HIS A 174 5.12 -15.32 9.50
CA HIS A 174 5.33 -15.42 8.07
C HIS A 174 5.16 -14.06 7.39
N ILE A 175 6.16 -13.61 6.63
CA ILE A 175 6.11 -12.36 5.86
C ILE A 175 5.93 -12.70 4.39
N ILE A 176 4.93 -12.08 3.76
CA ILE A 176 4.53 -12.29 2.37
C ILE A 176 4.50 -10.93 1.67
N ALA A 177 5.12 -10.83 0.50
CA ALA A 177 5.05 -9.64 -0.35
C ALA A 177 4.74 -10.05 -1.80
N SER A 178 3.78 -9.36 -2.40
CA SER A 178 3.18 -9.74 -3.70
C SER A 178 3.63 -8.87 -4.86
N GLY A 179 4.77 -8.18 -4.74
CA GLY A 179 5.26 -7.27 -5.77
C GLY A 179 4.45 -5.97 -5.82
N SER A 180 4.30 -5.42 -7.01
CA SER A 180 3.64 -4.13 -7.22
C SER A 180 2.82 -4.11 -8.50
N ASN A 181 1.99 -3.08 -8.65
CA ASN A 181 1.28 -2.72 -9.88
C ASN A 181 0.41 -3.86 -10.44
N GLY A 182 -0.15 -4.71 -9.59
CA GLY A 182 -0.97 -5.85 -10.02
C GLY A 182 -0.23 -6.94 -10.81
N LYS A 183 1.12 -6.95 -10.78
CA LYS A 183 1.92 -7.96 -11.50
C LYS A 183 1.76 -9.37 -10.93
N PHE A 184 1.44 -9.46 -9.64
CA PHE A 184 1.26 -10.72 -8.93
C PHE A 184 0.06 -10.66 -7.98
N VAL A 185 -0.50 -11.84 -7.71
CA VAL A 185 -1.45 -12.09 -6.64
C VAL A 185 -0.90 -13.22 -5.77
N SER A 186 -0.80 -13.03 -4.46
CA SER A 186 -0.49 -14.10 -3.53
C SER A 186 -1.75 -14.84 -3.12
N ARG A 187 -1.76 -16.16 -3.31
CA ARG A 187 -2.71 -17.05 -2.65
C ARG A 187 -2.06 -17.61 -1.39
N VAL A 188 -2.73 -17.43 -0.26
CA VAL A 188 -2.26 -17.91 1.04
C VAL A 188 -3.34 -18.81 1.64
N ASP A 189 -3.04 -20.10 1.80
CA ASP A 189 -3.91 -21.08 2.45
C ASP A 189 -3.35 -21.36 3.86
N LEU A 190 -4.14 -21.09 4.90
CA LEU A 190 -3.77 -21.26 6.30
C LEU A 190 -4.48 -22.47 6.91
N ASP A 191 -3.71 -23.41 7.50
CA ASP A 191 -4.24 -24.52 8.28
C ASP A 191 -4.30 -24.10 9.75
N VAL A 192 -5.53 -23.93 10.26
CA VAL A 192 -5.77 -23.48 11.64
C VAL A 192 -6.43 -24.61 12.41
N ARG A 193 -5.87 -24.96 13.56
CA ARG A 193 -6.41 -25.98 14.47
C ARG A 193 -6.29 -25.49 15.90
N ASP A 194 -7.36 -25.63 16.67
CA ASP A 194 -7.42 -25.24 18.07
C ASP A 194 -6.91 -23.79 18.31
N GLY A 195 -7.29 -22.86 17.41
CA GLY A 195 -6.90 -21.45 17.48
C GLY A 195 -5.43 -21.18 17.18
N GLN A 196 -4.72 -22.09 16.51
CA GLN A 196 -3.31 -21.96 16.18
C GLN A 196 -3.03 -22.20 14.69
N LEU A 197 -2.10 -21.44 14.13
CA LEU A 197 -1.59 -21.68 12.79
C LEU A 197 -0.66 -22.91 12.78
N MET A 198 -1.13 -24.01 12.18
CA MET A 198 -0.39 -25.25 12.07
C MET A 198 0.40 -25.38 10.78
N GLY A 199 0.00 -24.65 9.75
CA GLY A 199 0.67 -24.67 8.46
C GLY A 199 0.22 -23.56 7.54
N LEU A 200 1.10 -23.20 6.61
CA LEU A 200 0.85 -22.19 5.59
C LEU A 200 1.31 -22.72 4.23
N ARG A 201 0.47 -22.54 3.22
CA ARG A 201 0.86 -22.70 1.82
C ARG A 201 0.73 -21.38 1.10
N HIS A 202 1.75 -21.01 0.36
CA HIS A 202 1.79 -19.78 -0.41
C HIS A 202 2.03 -20.09 -1.88
N LYS A 203 1.40 -19.31 -2.74
CA LYS A 203 1.68 -19.31 -4.18
C LYS A 203 1.65 -17.87 -4.69
N LEU A 204 2.78 -17.40 -5.17
CA LEU A 204 2.87 -16.14 -5.90
C LEU A 204 2.45 -16.39 -7.35
N ILE A 205 1.32 -15.82 -7.76
CA ILE A 205 0.69 -16.06 -9.06
C ILE A 205 0.95 -14.84 -9.94
N PRO A 206 1.71 -14.96 -11.04
CA PRO A 206 1.90 -13.85 -11.96
C PRO A 206 0.62 -13.56 -12.74
N VAL A 207 0.32 -12.27 -12.93
CA VAL A 207 -0.83 -11.77 -13.69
C VAL A 207 -0.35 -11.29 -15.05
N PHE A 208 -0.48 -12.16 -16.06
CA PHE A 208 -0.13 -11.84 -17.44
C PHE A 208 -1.35 -11.33 -18.20
N SER A 209 -1.33 -10.08 -18.62
CA SER A 209 -2.45 -9.41 -19.31
C SER A 209 -2.77 -9.96 -20.71
N ASP A 210 -1.82 -10.67 -21.30
CA ASP A 210 -1.97 -11.37 -22.60
C ASP A 210 -2.52 -12.80 -22.46
N VAL A 211 -2.58 -13.33 -21.24
CA VAL A 211 -3.06 -14.68 -20.91
C VAL A 211 -4.37 -14.67 -20.13
N ILE A 212 -4.51 -13.70 -19.23
CA ILE A 212 -5.70 -13.58 -18.35
C ILE A 212 -6.63 -12.53 -18.94
N ALA A 213 -7.81 -12.97 -19.37
CA ALA A 213 -8.83 -12.05 -19.85
C ALA A 213 -9.29 -11.10 -18.72
N PRO A 214 -9.40 -9.78 -19.00
CA PRO A 214 -9.93 -8.84 -18.01
C PRO A 214 -11.39 -9.14 -17.67
N ASP A 215 -11.80 -8.85 -16.44
CA ASP A 215 -13.21 -8.83 -16.08
C ASP A 215 -13.93 -7.74 -16.89
N PRO A 216 -14.99 -8.06 -17.64
CA PRO A 216 -15.64 -7.10 -18.53
C PRO A 216 -16.24 -5.89 -17.79
N ALA A 217 -16.77 -6.10 -16.57
CA ALA A 217 -17.38 -5.01 -15.80
C ALA A 217 -16.32 -4.03 -15.28
N VAL A 218 -15.19 -4.56 -14.78
CA VAL A 218 -14.06 -3.73 -14.34
C VAL A 218 -13.41 -3.01 -15.52
N ALA A 219 -13.25 -3.68 -16.68
CA ALA A 219 -12.72 -3.06 -17.89
C ALA A 219 -13.60 -1.89 -18.37
N GLN A 220 -14.93 -2.09 -18.40
CA GLN A 220 -15.89 -1.04 -18.75
C GLN A 220 -15.83 0.15 -17.77
N LEU A 221 -15.69 -0.12 -16.48
CA LEU A 221 -15.53 0.92 -15.47
C LEU A 221 -14.25 1.74 -15.72
N ILE A 222 -13.12 1.07 -15.94
CA ILE A 222 -11.83 1.73 -16.21
C ILE A 222 -11.93 2.60 -17.49
N ASP A 223 -12.58 2.10 -18.54
CA ASP A 223 -12.79 2.86 -19.76
C ASP A 223 -13.64 4.11 -19.52
N ALA A 224 -14.69 4.00 -18.70
CA ALA A 224 -15.54 5.13 -18.32
C ALA A 224 -14.78 6.18 -17.51
N GLU A 225 -14.00 5.77 -16.50
CA GLU A 225 -13.19 6.67 -15.67
C GLU A 225 -12.10 7.40 -16.49
N ARG A 226 -11.53 6.73 -17.49
CA ARG A 226 -10.50 7.30 -18.37
C ARG A 226 -11.04 8.12 -19.52
N ALA A 227 -12.32 7.97 -19.88
CA ALA A 227 -12.92 8.62 -21.05
C ALA A 227 -12.75 10.15 -21.07
N PRO A 228 -12.91 10.90 -19.95
CA PRO A 228 -12.71 12.35 -19.93
C PRO A 228 -11.27 12.78 -20.25
N PHE A 229 -10.30 11.92 -20.03
CA PHE A 229 -8.87 12.19 -20.18
C PHE A 229 -8.26 11.56 -21.44
N LYS A 230 -9.05 10.87 -22.25
CA LYS A 230 -8.56 10.04 -23.36
C LYS A 230 -7.72 10.83 -24.37
N ALA A 231 -8.09 12.05 -24.69
CA ALA A 231 -7.37 12.88 -25.64
C ALA A 231 -5.96 13.22 -25.10
N GLN A 232 -5.88 13.68 -23.85
CA GLN A 232 -4.62 14.04 -23.19
C GLN A 232 -3.71 12.82 -23.01
N LEU A 233 -4.28 11.69 -22.58
CA LEU A 233 -3.53 10.44 -22.39
C LEU A 233 -3.01 9.82 -23.69
N ALA A 234 -3.64 10.12 -24.83
CA ALA A 234 -3.24 9.62 -26.14
C ALA A 234 -2.25 10.55 -26.86
N GLU A 235 -2.02 11.77 -26.37
CA GLU A 235 -1.09 12.72 -26.96
C GLU A 235 0.35 12.18 -26.86
N VAL A 236 1.04 12.12 -28.01
CA VAL A 236 2.45 11.77 -28.08
C VAL A 236 3.28 13.03 -27.90
N ILE A 237 3.82 13.24 -26.71
CA ILE A 237 4.64 14.42 -26.36
C ILE A 237 6.11 14.27 -26.75
N GLY A 238 6.57 13.05 -27.02
CA GLY A 238 7.96 12.76 -27.41
C GLY A 238 8.15 11.29 -27.75
N LYS A 239 9.28 10.99 -28.36
CA LYS A 239 9.77 9.63 -28.64
C LYS A 239 11.22 9.51 -28.25
N THR A 240 11.62 8.35 -27.76
CA THR A 240 13.00 8.02 -27.43
C THR A 240 13.43 6.76 -28.20
N ASP A 241 14.69 6.70 -28.60
CA ASP A 241 15.28 5.53 -29.28
C ASP A 241 15.76 4.48 -28.26
N THR A 242 15.87 4.87 -26.99
CA THR A 242 16.33 4.01 -25.89
C THR A 242 15.30 3.97 -24.78
N LEU A 243 15.36 2.92 -23.94
CA LEU A 243 14.55 2.82 -22.75
C LEU A 243 14.92 3.91 -21.75
N LEU A 244 13.96 4.72 -21.34
CA LEU A 244 14.11 5.63 -20.21
C LEU A 244 13.83 4.88 -18.91
N TYR A 245 14.85 4.82 -18.05
CA TYR A 245 14.85 3.98 -16.86
C TYR A 245 15.43 4.71 -15.64
N ARG A 246 14.76 4.66 -14.51
CA ARG A 246 15.15 5.37 -13.26
C ARG A 246 16.00 4.55 -12.31
N ARG A 247 16.09 3.23 -12.48
CA ARG A 247 16.78 2.34 -11.56
C ARG A 247 18.14 1.93 -12.10
N GLY A 248 19.09 2.84 -12.10
CA GLY A 248 20.50 2.55 -12.32
C GLY A 248 21.29 2.41 -11.02
N ASN A 249 22.54 1.95 -11.08
CA ASN A 249 23.41 1.90 -9.89
C ASN A 249 23.79 3.28 -9.36
N PHE A 250 23.90 4.28 -10.25
CA PHE A 250 24.19 5.68 -9.91
C PHE A 250 23.04 6.58 -10.34
N ASN A 251 22.63 6.47 -11.59
CA ASN A 251 21.55 7.21 -12.21
C ASN A 251 20.88 6.34 -13.27
N GLY A 252 19.70 6.72 -13.70
CA GLY A 252 19.03 6.12 -14.85
C GLY A 252 18.91 7.14 -15.98
N THR A 253 18.70 6.68 -17.19
CA THR A 253 18.51 7.53 -18.38
C THR A 253 17.32 8.50 -18.24
N TRP A 254 16.33 8.15 -17.42
CA TRP A 254 15.22 9.02 -17.08
C TRP A 254 15.63 10.16 -16.14
N ASP A 255 16.54 9.89 -15.19
CA ASP A 255 17.07 10.90 -14.29
C ASP A 255 17.97 11.88 -15.03
N ASP A 256 18.77 11.39 -15.99
CA ASP A 256 19.56 12.24 -16.87
C ASP A 256 18.67 13.20 -17.66
N LEU A 257 17.61 12.69 -18.31
CA LEU A 257 16.66 13.53 -19.04
C LEU A 257 15.99 14.58 -18.15
N ILE A 258 15.62 14.22 -16.92
CA ILE A 258 15.03 15.16 -15.95
C ILE A 258 16.06 16.26 -15.59
N CYS A 259 17.30 15.89 -15.30
CA CYS A 259 18.36 16.85 -14.94
C CYS A 259 18.69 17.75 -16.12
N ASP A 260 18.80 17.22 -17.32
CA ASP A 260 19.04 18.00 -18.54
C ASP A 260 17.91 19.00 -18.81
N ALA A 261 16.66 18.56 -18.63
CA ALA A 261 15.50 19.44 -18.75
C ALA A 261 15.52 20.58 -17.71
N LEU A 262 15.88 20.28 -16.46
CA LEU A 262 16.00 21.27 -15.40
C LEU A 262 17.11 22.31 -15.71
N LEU A 263 18.26 21.85 -16.21
CA LEU A 263 19.36 22.75 -16.62
C LEU A 263 18.96 23.60 -17.83
N SER A 264 18.20 23.03 -18.78
CA SER A 264 17.74 23.74 -19.98
C SER A 264 16.68 24.81 -19.68
N GLU A 265 15.75 24.50 -18.77
CA GLU A 265 14.57 25.33 -18.48
C GLU A 265 14.78 26.31 -17.32
N ARG A 266 15.88 26.18 -16.59
CA ARG A 266 16.21 27.01 -15.43
C ARG A 266 17.65 27.54 -15.55
N GLU A 267 17.88 28.74 -15.06
CA GLU A 267 19.24 29.31 -14.93
C GLU A 267 19.95 28.62 -13.73
N ALA A 268 20.38 27.38 -13.91
CA ALA A 268 21.02 26.58 -12.88
C ALA A 268 22.33 25.97 -13.40
N ASP A 269 23.36 25.95 -12.54
CA ASP A 269 24.66 25.33 -12.85
C ASP A 269 24.64 23.82 -12.49
N ILE A 270 23.75 23.42 -11.58
CA ILE A 270 23.65 22.04 -11.09
C ILE A 270 22.16 21.63 -11.02
N ALA A 271 21.84 20.44 -11.53
CA ALA A 271 20.54 19.81 -11.37
C ALA A 271 20.67 18.48 -10.63
N MET A 272 19.70 18.19 -9.76
CA MET A 272 19.59 16.93 -9.05
C MET A 272 18.17 16.40 -9.19
N SER A 273 18.06 15.12 -9.56
CA SER A 273 16.80 14.39 -9.50
C SER A 273 16.82 13.45 -8.29
N PRO A 274 15.75 13.36 -7.51
CA PRO A 274 15.66 12.34 -6.47
C PRO A 274 15.86 10.96 -7.09
N GLY A 275 16.66 10.13 -6.43
CA GLY A 275 16.94 8.77 -6.91
C GLY A 275 15.70 7.88 -7.00
N VAL A 276 15.87 6.59 -6.74
CA VAL A 276 14.79 5.60 -6.81
C VAL A 276 13.59 6.02 -5.96
N ARG A 277 12.41 5.95 -6.59
CA ARG A 277 11.10 6.07 -5.94
C ARG A 277 10.41 4.70 -5.96
N TRP A 278 9.77 4.38 -4.88
CA TRP A 278 8.96 3.17 -4.73
C TRP A 278 7.55 3.38 -5.25
#